data_70c568e0b67f76fa2194d343c9ba70b3
#
_entry.id   70c568e0b67f76fa2194d343c9ba70b3
#
_cell.length_a   1.000
_cell.length_b   1.000
_cell.length_c   1.000
_cell.angle_alpha   90.00
_cell.angle_beta   90.00
_cell.angle_gamma   90.00
#
_symmetry.space_group_name_H-M   'P 1'
#
loop_
_entity.id
_entity.type
_entity.pdbx_description
1 polymer ?
#
loop_
_entity_poly.entity_id
_entity_poly.type
_entity_poly.pdbx_seq_one_letter_code
_entity_poly.pdbx_strand_id
1 'polypeptide(L)'
;MIPVKCPHCRTGLKVDETKIPEGITSFKCPQCKHDIPVSYLTQRAADGGSETVLLRPVEKRQGRITVLAAFDTPEQVFPLSEGTHIVGRKSSTTEAAIAIETSDRTMSRSHARIDVRQDRRGNLIHTLSDCQSKNHTLYNGVPLGAGETVVLKDNDELRLGRTTLRFNF
;
A
#
# COMPACT_ATOMS: atom_id res chain seq x y z
N MET A 1 16.69 33.65 3.95
CA MET A 1 16.04 33.61 5.27
C MET A 1 15.52 32.21 5.57
N ILE A 2 16.02 31.60 6.64
CA ILE A 2 15.60 30.27 7.06
C ILE A 2 14.53 30.42 8.16
N PRO A 3 13.34 29.78 8.03
CA PRO A 3 12.36 29.74 9.11
C PRO A 3 12.82 28.75 10.20
N VAL A 4 13.02 29.25 11.41
CA VAL A 4 13.45 28.45 12.56
C VAL A 4 12.43 28.59 13.68
N LYS A 5 12.09 27.50 14.36
CA LYS A 5 11.29 27.54 15.57
C LYS A 5 12.21 27.50 16.79
N CYS A 6 12.04 28.45 17.69
CA CYS A 6 12.79 28.45 18.94
C CYS A 6 12.50 27.18 19.75
N PRO A 7 13.51 26.42 20.21
CA PRO A 7 13.30 25.22 21.02
C PRO A 7 12.66 25.49 22.38
N HIS A 8 12.80 26.71 22.89
CA HIS A 8 12.29 27.08 24.22
C HIS A 8 10.86 27.63 24.20
N CYS A 9 10.57 28.59 23.29
CA CYS A 9 9.24 29.23 23.25
C CYS A 9 8.40 28.83 22.05
N ARG A 10 8.95 28.03 21.14
CA ARG A 10 8.31 27.53 19.89
C ARG A 10 7.89 28.67 18.92
N THR A 11 8.30 29.89 19.17
CA THR A 11 8.06 30.99 18.24
C THR A 11 8.78 30.80 16.93
N GLY A 12 8.09 31.03 15.80
CA GLY A 12 8.68 31.00 14.48
C GLY A 12 9.54 32.23 14.25
N LEU A 13 10.81 32.01 13.95
CA LEU A 13 11.80 33.05 13.67
C LEU A 13 12.25 32.94 12.20
N LYS A 14 12.46 34.08 11.57
CA LYS A 14 13.13 34.13 10.26
C LYS A 14 14.56 34.60 10.48
N VAL A 15 15.51 33.73 10.28
CA VAL A 15 16.94 34.01 10.46
C VAL A 15 17.59 34.22 9.11
N ASP A 16 18.31 35.33 8.97
CA ASP A 16 19.08 35.63 7.77
C ASP A 16 20.52 35.12 7.97
N GLU A 17 20.89 34.09 7.21
CA GLU A 17 22.19 33.45 7.30
C GLU A 17 23.34 34.43 6.99
N THR A 18 23.09 35.39 6.12
CA THR A 18 24.10 36.36 5.70
C THR A 18 24.46 37.39 6.78
N LYS A 19 23.60 37.51 7.79
CA LYS A 19 23.78 38.41 8.94
C LYS A 19 24.35 37.73 10.18
N ILE A 20 24.65 36.47 10.11
CA ILE A 20 25.31 35.71 11.19
C ILE A 20 26.81 35.83 10.92
N PRO A 21 27.60 36.53 11.78
CA PRO A 21 29.02 36.60 11.60
C PRO A 21 29.68 35.22 11.72
N GLU A 22 30.68 34.96 10.93
CA GLU A 22 31.47 33.73 11.03
C GLU A 22 32.10 33.62 12.42
N GLY A 23 31.87 32.50 13.10
CA GLY A 23 32.44 32.25 14.43
C GLY A 23 31.43 32.38 15.59
N ILE A 24 30.19 32.79 15.32
CA ILE A 24 29.13 32.76 16.35
C ILE A 24 28.59 31.35 16.46
N THR A 25 28.59 30.79 17.67
CA THR A 25 28.07 29.45 18.00
C THR A 25 26.59 29.44 18.37
N SER A 26 26.03 30.60 18.74
CA SER A 26 24.63 30.75 19.13
C SER A 26 24.10 32.16 18.89
N PHE A 27 22.81 32.31 18.74
CA PHE A 27 22.11 33.58 18.63
C PHE A 27 20.90 33.63 19.59
N LYS A 28 20.50 34.83 20.02
CA LYS A 28 19.41 34.98 20.99
C LYS A 28 18.05 35.04 20.30
N CYS A 29 17.10 34.29 20.86
CA CYS A 29 15.71 34.41 20.46
C CYS A 29 15.17 35.79 20.83
N PRO A 30 14.59 36.58 19.91
CA PRO A 30 14.05 37.91 20.24
C PRO A 30 12.85 37.87 21.19
N GLN A 31 12.18 36.72 21.27
CA GLN A 31 10.96 36.57 22.10
C GLN A 31 11.27 36.15 23.55
N CYS A 32 12.07 35.08 23.73
CA CYS A 32 12.38 34.53 25.05
C CYS A 32 13.81 34.79 25.52
N LYS A 33 14.66 35.41 24.70
CA LYS A 33 16.06 35.77 24.95
C LYS A 33 16.99 34.59 25.29
N HIS A 34 16.55 33.34 25.11
CA HIS A 34 17.38 32.18 25.27
C HIS A 34 18.30 31.98 24.04
N ASP A 35 19.47 31.42 24.28
CA ASP A 35 20.43 31.15 23.22
C ASP A 35 20.01 29.93 22.37
N ILE A 36 20.05 30.12 21.06
CA ILE A 36 19.76 29.08 20.10
C ILE A 36 21.08 28.75 19.40
N PRO A 37 21.58 27.52 19.47
CA PRO A 37 22.85 27.15 18.82
C PRO A 37 22.70 27.22 17.29
N VAL A 38 23.74 27.75 16.61
CA VAL A 38 23.76 27.85 15.16
C VAL A 38 23.70 26.46 14.48
N SER A 39 24.19 25.43 15.17
CA SER A 39 24.02 24.04 14.73
C SER A 39 22.56 23.61 14.56
N TYR A 40 21.63 24.27 15.22
CA TYR A 40 20.20 24.04 15.05
C TYR A 40 19.67 24.55 13.69
N LEU A 41 20.35 25.53 13.09
CA LEU A 41 20.05 25.99 11.73
C LEU A 41 20.52 24.98 10.69
N THR A 42 21.73 24.44 10.87
CA THR A 42 22.32 23.46 9.97
C THR A 42 21.64 22.10 10.04
N GLN A 43 21.20 21.69 11.22
CA GLN A 43 20.43 20.43 11.37
C GLN A 43 19.08 20.50 10.66
N ARG A 44 18.45 21.67 10.60
CA ARG A 44 17.17 21.85 9.90
C ARG A 44 17.32 22.06 8.39
N ALA A 45 18.43 22.56 7.93
CA ALA A 45 18.72 22.58 6.50
C ALA A 45 18.95 21.16 5.96
N ALA A 46 19.49 20.25 6.78
CA ALA A 46 19.54 18.83 6.47
C ALA A 46 18.17 18.14 6.63
N ASP A 47 17.37 18.54 7.61
CA ASP A 47 16.00 18.05 7.82
C ASP A 47 14.99 18.61 6.80
N GLY A 48 15.20 19.78 6.24
CA GLY A 48 14.37 20.33 5.18
C GLY A 48 14.47 19.53 3.86
N GLY A 49 15.58 18.83 3.64
CA GLY A 49 15.72 17.83 2.57
C GLY A 49 15.10 16.49 2.98
N SER A 50 15.00 16.19 4.27
CA SER A 50 14.50 14.94 4.76
C SER A 50 12.98 14.91 4.92
N GLU A 51 12.28 16.04 4.93
CA GLU A 51 10.82 16.03 4.78
C GLU A 51 10.38 15.50 3.41
N THR A 52 11.20 15.64 2.40
CA THR A 52 11.02 14.93 1.12
C THR A 52 11.43 13.46 1.23
N VAL A 53 12.25 13.09 2.19
CA VAL A 53 12.66 11.70 2.49
C VAL A 53 11.74 11.06 3.52
N LEU A 54 10.91 11.82 4.23
CA LEU A 54 9.71 11.35 4.90
C LEU A 54 8.57 10.99 3.93
N LEU A 55 8.81 11.08 2.67
CA LEU A 55 8.43 10.02 1.78
C LEU A 55 9.17 8.76 2.28
N ARG A 56 8.77 8.25 3.44
CA ARG A 56 8.75 6.81 3.62
C ARG A 56 8.34 6.31 2.26
N PRO A 57 9.13 5.44 1.60
CA PRO A 57 8.58 4.80 0.42
C PRO A 57 7.20 4.41 0.86
N VAL A 58 6.18 5.02 0.26
CA VAL A 58 4.82 4.52 0.42
C VAL A 58 5.03 3.08 0.06
N GLU A 59 5.14 2.24 1.08
CA GLU A 59 5.23 0.81 0.84
C GLU A 59 4.00 0.59 0.01
N LYS A 60 4.21 0.43 -1.29
CA LYS A 60 3.13 0.11 -2.19
C LYS A 60 2.57 -1.15 -1.57
N ARG A 61 1.48 -1.01 -0.83
CA ARG A 61 0.89 -2.14 -0.12
C ARG A 61 0.44 -3.11 -1.19
N GLN A 62 1.37 -3.98 -1.56
CA GLN A 62 1.13 -5.01 -2.53
C GLN A 62 0.21 -6.03 -1.90
N GLY A 63 -0.98 -6.17 -2.47
CA GLY A 63 -1.92 -7.19 -2.05
C GLY A 63 -1.40 -8.59 -2.36
N ARG A 64 -1.88 -9.55 -1.61
CA ARG A 64 -1.64 -10.98 -1.85
C ARG A 64 -2.93 -11.76 -1.65
N ILE A 65 -3.07 -12.83 -2.40
CA ILE A 65 -4.14 -13.82 -2.22
C ILE A 65 -3.54 -15.04 -1.54
N THR A 66 -4.12 -15.44 -0.43
CA THR A 66 -3.81 -16.68 0.26
C THR A 66 -4.95 -17.66 0.05
N VAL A 67 -4.66 -18.80 -0.58
CA VAL A 67 -5.61 -19.91 -0.66
C VAL A 67 -5.55 -20.66 0.65
N LEU A 68 -6.67 -20.74 1.35
CA LEU A 68 -6.74 -21.43 2.63
C LEU A 68 -6.67 -22.95 2.42
N ALA A 69 -5.90 -23.63 3.26
CA ALA A 69 -5.79 -25.09 3.22
C ALA A 69 -7.17 -25.73 3.45
N ALA A 70 -7.52 -26.66 2.59
CA ALA A 70 -8.71 -27.50 2.69
C ALA A 70 -8.31 -28.96 2.51
N PHE A 71 -9.26 -29.89 2.62
CA PHE A 71 -8.99 -31.33 2.58
C PHE A 71 -8.18 -31.77 1.35
N ASP A 72 -8.43 -31.17 0.21
CA ASP A 72 -7.81 -31.50 -1.08
C ASP A 72 -7.12 -30.29 -1.74
N THR A 73 -6.91 -29.22 -0.99
CA THR A 73 -6.26 -28.00 -1.46
C THR A 73 -5.21 -27.57 -0.45
N PRO A 74 -3.91 -27.56 -0.81
CA PRO A 74 -2.87 -27.04 0.06
C PRO A 74 -2.95 -25.51 0.16
N GLU A 75 -2.41 -24.95 1.23
CA GLU A 75 -2.26 -23.50 1.37
C GLU A 75 -1.30 -22.99 0.28
N GLN A 76 -1.71 -21.94 -0.43
CA GLN A 76 -0.94 -21.29 -1.47
C GLN A 76 -1.00 -19.79 -1.31
N VAL A 77 0.08 -19.10 -1.57
CA VAL A 77 0.15 -17.64 -1.50
C VAL A 77 0.58 -17.10 -2.86
N PHE A 78 -0.20 -16.15 -3.37
CA PHE A 78 0.06 -15.49 -4.65
C PHE A 78 0.18 -13.98 -4.43
N PRO A 79 1.34 -13.38 -4.66
CA PRO A 79 1.48 -11.93 -4.63
C PRO A 79 0.78 -11.31 -5.84
N LEU A 80 0.15 -10.16 -5.65
CA LEU A 80 -0.53 -9.40 -6.70
C LEU A 80 0.34 -8.24 -7.14
N SER A 81 0.87 -8.31 -8.34
CA SER A 81 1.57 -7.19 -8.98
C SER A 81 0.59 -6.30 -9.74
N GLU A 82 1.05 -5.12 -10.17
CA GLU A 82 0.24 -4.23 -10.99
C GLU A 82 -0.12 -4.91 -12.33
N GLY A 83 -1.37 -4.81 -12.72
CA GLY A 83 -1.92 -5.42 -13.94
C GLY A 83 -3.17 -6.26 -13.69
N THR A 84 -3.54 -7.04 -14.71
CA THR A 84 -4.70 -7.92 -14.66
C THR A 84 -4.28 -9.35 -14.33
N HIS A 85 -4.95 -9.96 -13.35
CA HIS A 85 -4.72 -11.34 -12.94
C HIS A 85 -6.01 -12.15 -13.06
N ILE A 86 -5.98 -13.19 -13.87
CA ILE A 86 -7.07 -14.18 -13.91
C ILE A 86 -6.78 -15.25 -12.87
N VAL A 87 -7.77 -15.49 -12.01
CA VAL A 87 -7.69 -16.46 -10.92
C VAL A 87 -8.58 -17.65 -11.27
N GLY A 88 -8.06 -18.83 -11.16
CA GLY A 88 -8.83 -20.03 -11.44
C GLY A 88 -8.08 -21.32 -11.14
N ARG A 89 -8.74 -22.43 -11.38
CA ARG A 89 -8.19 -23.76 -11.19
C ARG A 89 -7.05 -24.02 -12.17
N LYS A 90 -5.93 -24.52 -11.65
CA LYS A 90 -4.79 -24.94 -12.47
C LYS A 90 -5.21 -26.04 -13.45
N SER A 91 -4.91 -25.85 -14.71
CA SER A 91 -5.16 -26.81 -15.78
C SER A 91 -4.02 -26.78 -16.78
N SER A 92 -3.74 -27.90 -17.43
CA SER A 92 -2.73 -27.98 -18.49
C SER A 92 -3.05 -27.11 -19.72
N THR A 93 -4.31 -26.67 -19.87
CA THR A 93 -4.80 -25.87 -20.99
C THR A 93 -5.09 -24.43 -20.63
N THR A 94 -4.86 -24.02 -19.37
CA THR A 94 -5.24 -22.68 -18.89
C THR A 94 -3.99 -21.85 -18.56
N GLU A 95 -3.91 -20.68 -19.14
CA GLU A 95 -2.91 -19.65 -18.83
C GLU A 95 -3.43 -18.65 -17.76
N ALA A 96 -4.04 -19.15 -16.68
CA ALA A 96 -4.41 -18.29 -15.58
C ALA A 96 -3.16 -17.73 -14.89
N ALA A 97 -3.08 -16.44 -14.68
CA ALA A 97 -1.96 -15.81 -14.00
C ALA A 97 -1.83 -16.30 -12.55
N ILE A 98 -2.96 -16.60 -11.91
CA ILE A 98 -3.05 -17.22 -10.59
C ILE A 98 -3.73 -18.58 -10.75
N ALA A 99 -2.94 -19.60 -10.99
CA ALA A 99 -3.42 -20.97 -11.16
C ALA A 99 -3.40 -21.68 -9.81
N ILE A 100 -4.58 -21.94 -9.24
CA ILE A 100 -4.73 -22.58 -7.94
C ILE A 100 -4.68 -24.09 -8.10
N GLU A 101 -3.76 -24.73 -7.39
CA GLU A 101 -3.69 -26.22 -7.33
C GLU A 101 -4.80 -26.73 -6.42
N THR A 102 -5.83 -27.31 -7.02
CA THR A 102 -6.96 -27.87 -6.32
C THR A 102 -7.65 -28.94 -7.17
N SER A 103 -8.24 -29.93 -6.54
CA SER A 103 -9.12 -30.90 -7.19
C SER A 103 -10.59 -30.41 -7.25
N ASP A 104 -10.85 -29.20 -6.77
CA ASP A 104 -12.18 -28.60 -6.76
C ASP A 104 -12.69 -28.31 -8.18
N ARG A 105 -13.50 -29.16 -8.71
CA ARG A 105 -14.11 -29.02 -10.05
C ARG A 105 -15.19 -27.94 -10.10
N THR A 106 -15.64 -27.45 -8.96
CA THR A 106 -16.61 -26.34 -8.90
C THR A 106 -15.95 -24.98 -9.15
N MET A 107 -14.63 -24.93 -9.08
CA MET A 107 -13.85 -23.77 -9.50
C MET A 107 -13.61 -23.81 -11.00
N SER A 108 -14.01 -22.77 -11.70
CA SER A 108 -13.73 -22.62 -13.15
C SER A 108 -12.25 -22.32 -13.39
N ARG A 109 -11.76 -22.68 -14.56
CA ARG A 109 -10.36 -22.41 -14.98
C ARG A 109 -10.06 -20.91 -15.08
N SER A 110 -11.04 -20.12 -15.48
CA SER A 110 -11.05 -18.65 -15.41
C SER A 110 -12.24 -18.24 -14.58
N HIS A 111 -12.06 -18.17 -13.25
CA HIS A 111 -13.17 -18.00 -12.33
C HIS A 111 -13.40 -16.54 -11.95
N ALA A 112 -12.34 -15.85 -11.60
CA ALA A 112 -12.37 -14.45 -11.19
C ALA A 112 -11.23 -13.66 -11.82
N ARG A 113 -11.40 -12.35 -11.82
CA ARG A 113 -10.40 -11.41 -12.32
C ARG A 113 -10.07 -10.41 -11.23
N ILE A 114 -8.81 -10.19 -10.99
CA ILE A 114 -8.30 -9.16 -10.09
C ILE A 114 -7.48 -8.18 -10.91
N ASP A 115 -7.91 -6.91 -10.95
CA ASP A 115 -7.17 -5.82 -11.56
C ASP A 115 -6.48 -5.01 -10.48
N VAL A 116 -5.18 -4.78 -10.67
CA VAL A 116 -4.36 -3.97 -9.77
C VAL A 116 -3.91 -2.72 -10.51
N ARG A 117 -4.31 -1.56 -10.03
CA ARG A 117 -4.00 -0.26 -10.63
C ARG A 117 -3.44 0.68 -9.58
N GLN A 118 -2.68 1.67 -10.02
CA GLN A 118 -2.28 2.78 -9.17
C GLN A 118 -3.31 3.89 -9.22
N ASP A 119 -3.63 4.46 -8.05
CA ASP A 119 -4.40 5.69 -7.97
C ASP A 119 -3.49 6.92 -8.21
N ARG A 120 -4.08 8.13 -8.16
CA ARG A 120 -3.34 9.39 -8.34
C ARG A 120 -2.28 9.64 -7.25
N ARG A 121 -2.38 8.94 -6.12
CA ARG A 121 -1.45 9.05 -4.99
C ARG A 121 -0.35 7.99 -5.01
N GLY A 122 -0.36 7.10 -6.02
CA GLY A 122 0.57 5.99 -6.14
C GLY A 122 0.23 4.76 -5.28
N ASN A 123 -0.95 4.73 -4.65
CA ASN A 123 -1.44 3.57 -3.92
C ASN A 123 -2.00 2.52 -4.90
N LEU A 124 -1.81 1.25 -4.59
CA LEU A 124 -2.40 0.18 -5.38
C LEU A 124 -3.86 -0.04 -4.97
N ILE A 125 -4.73 -0.06 -5.97
CA ILE A 125 -6.14 -0.41 -5.82
C ILE A 125 -6.34 -1.78 -6.44
N HIS A 126 -6.92 -2.70 -5.69
CA HIS A 126 -7.24 -4.05 -6.12
C HIS A 126 -8.75 -4.17 -6.31
N THR A 127 -9.17 -4.56 -7.50
CA THR A 127 -10.59 -4.76 -7.82
C THR A 127 -10.84 -6.20 -8.24
N LEU A 128 -11.96 -6.74 -7.80
CA LEU A 128 -12.39 -8.11 -8.08
C LEU A 128 -13.65 -8.12 -8.94
N SER A 129 -13.68 -8.96 -9.95
CA SER A 129 -14.86 -9.26 -10.75
C SER A 129 -14.94 -10.75 -11.06
N ASP A 130 -16.15 -11.24 -11.34
CA ASP A 130 -16.37 -12.62 -11.78
C ASP A 130 -16.19 -12.75 -13.29
N CYS A 131 -15.56 -13.83 -13.73
CA CYS A 131 -15.32 -14.13 -15.15
C CYS A 131 -16.41 -15.03 -15.76
N GLN A 132 -17.66 -14.80 -15.44
CA GLN A 132 -18.78 -15.66 -15.87
C GLN A 132 -18.56 -17.13 -15.46
N SER A 133 -18.10 -17.33 -14.24
CA SER A 133 -17.90 -18.66 -13.68
C SER A 133 -19.21 -19.41 -13.49
N LYS A 134 -19.17 -20.74 -13.51
CA LYS A 134 -20.36 -21.57 -13.29
C LYS A 134 -21.01 -21.37 -11.91
N ASN A 135 -20.19 -21.21 -10.89
CA ASN A 135 -20.62 -21.19 -9.50
C ASN A 135 -20.48 -19.81 -8.84
N HIS A 136 -20.26 -18.78 -9.62
CA HIS A 136 -20.05 -17.41 -9.17
C HIS A 136 -18.88 -17.23 -8.19
N THR A 137 -18.40 -16.03 -8.05
CA THR A 137 -17.43 -15.64 -7.04
C THR A 137 -18.19 -15.06 -5.85
N LEU A 138 -17.95 -15.59 -4.66
CA LEU A 138 -18.50 -15.04 -3.42
C LEU A 138 -17.50 -14.04 -2.83
N TYR A 139 -17.97 -12.85 -2.56
CA TYR A 139 -17.22 -11.79 -1.89
C TYR A 139 -17.81 -11.58 -0.50
N ASN A 140 -17.07 -11.95 0.54
CA ASN A 140 -17.53 -11.94 1.93
C ASN A 140 -18.92 -12.62 2.11
N GLY A 141 -19.10 -13.76 1.43
CA GLY A 141 -20.32 -14.55 1.49
C GLY A 141 -21.44 -14.10 0.55
N VAL A 142 -21.24 -13.05 -0.24
CA VAL A 142 -22.22 -12.52 -1.19
C VAL A 142 -21.78 -12.82 -2.62
N PRO A 143 -22.62 -13.47 -3.45
CA PRO A 143 -22.27 -13.73 -4.85
C PRO A 143 -22.19 -12.42 -5.66
N LEU A 144 -21.15 -12.32 -6.48
CA LEU A 144 -21.00 -11.20 -7.40
C LEU A 144 -21.92 -11.38 -8.61
N GLY A 145 -22.63 -10.31 -8.96
CA GLY A 145 -23.44 -10.27 -10.17
C GLY A 145 -22.59 -10.14 -11.44
N ALA A 146 -23.22 -10.39 -12.60
CA ALA A 146 -22.57 -10.19 -13.89
C ALA A 146 -22.18 -8.72 -14.08
N GLY A 147 -20.89 -8.47 -14.34
CA GLY A 147 -20.33 -7.14 -14.51
C GLY A 147 -20.14 -6.35 -13.22
N GLU A 148 -20.39 -6.93 -12.05
CA GLU A 148 -20.13 -6.31 -10.76
C GLU A 148 -18.65 -6.33 -10.45
N THR A 149 -18.11 -5.17 -10.04
CA THR A 149 -16.72 -5.01 -9.61
C THR A 149 -16.69 -4.45 -8.20
N VAL A 150 -15.89 -5.07 -7.32
CA VAL A 150 -15.71 -4.64 -5.93
C VAL A 150 -14.25 -4.30 -5.66
N VAL A 151 -14.01 -3.34 -4.77
CA VAL A 151 -12.66 -3.00 -4.31
C VAL A 151 -12.31 -3.90 -3.13
N LEU A 152 -11.18 -4.61 -3.25
CA LEU A 152 -10.69 -5.49 -2.19
C LEU A 152 -10.07 -4.68 -1.05
N LYS A 153 -10.37 -5.09 0.16
CA LYS A 153 -9.84 -4.55 1.42
C LYS A 153 -9.07 -5.63 2.18
N ASP A 154 -8.22 -5.21 3.08
CA ASP A 154 -7.47 -6.13 3.92
C ASP A 154 -8.41 -7.09 4.68
N ASN A 155 -8.07 -8.39 4.71
CA ASN A 155 -8.85 -9.48 5.28
C ASN A 155 -10.16 -9.84 4.56
N ASP A 156 -10.38 -9.38 3.35
CA ASP A 156 -11.54 -9.80 2.57
C ASP A 156 -11.47 -11.29 2.22
N GLU A 157 -12.59 -11.96 2.35
CA GLU A 157 -12.74 -13.37 2.02
C GLU A 157 -13.36 -13.54 0.63
N LEU A 158 -12.71 -14.35 -0.18
CA LEU A 158 -13.17 -14.71 -1.51
C LEU A 158 -13.43 -16.21 -1.54
N ARG A 159 -14.53 -16.63 -2.17
CA ARG A 159 -14.81 -18.04 -2.37
C ARG A 159 -15.03 -18.33 -3.84
N LEU A 160 -14.22 -19.22 -4.36
CA LEU A 160 -14.28 -19.70 -5.73
C LEU A 160 -14.68 -21.18 -5.72
N GLY A 161 -15.94 -21.45 -6.06
CA GLY A 161 -16.46 -22.81 -5.88
C GLY A 161 -16.50 -23.21 -4.40
N ARG A 162 -15.73 -24.23 -4.03
CA ARG A 162 -15.57 -24.69 -2.64
C ARG A 162 -14.28 -24.18 -1.99
N THR A 163 -13.44 -23.49 -2.74
CA THR A 163 -12.14 -23.02 -2.27
C THR A 163 -12.25 -21.62 -1.72
N THR A 164 -11.75 -21.42 -0.50
CA THR A 164 -11.74 -20.12 0.16
C THR A 164 -10.38 -19.47 0.03
N LEU A 165 -10.37 -18.20 -0.34
CA LEU A 165 -9.19 -17.37 -0.46
C LEU A 165 -9.32 -16.16 0.45
N ARG A 166 -8.21 -15.62 0.91
CA ARG A 166 -8.18 -14.38 1.68
C ARG A 166 -7.26 -13.38 1.00
N PHE A 167 -7.76 -12.14 0.90
CA PHE A 167 -6.99 -11.02 0.41
C PHE A 167 -6.37 -10.26 1.59
N ASN A 168 -5.09 -9.98 1.52
CA ASN A 168 -4.34 -9.19 2.51
C ASN A 168 -3.37 -8.23 1.83
N PHE A 169 -3.05 -7.18 2.53
CA PHE A 169 -1.92 -6.30 2.20
C PHE A 169 -0.65 -6.74 2.91
#